data_cc45f2655907bbe78fae2a45bd981034
#
_entry.id   cc45f2655907bbe78fae2a45bd981034
#
_cell.length_a   1.000
_cell.length_b   1.000
_cell.length_c   1.000
_cell.angle_alpha   90.00
_cell.angle_beta   90.00
_cell.angle_gamma   90.00
#
_symmetry.space_group_name_H-M   'P 1'
#
loop_
_entity.id
_entity.type
_entity.pdbx_description
1 polymer ?
#
loop_
_entity_poly.entity_id
_entity_poly.type
_entity_poly.pdbx_seq_one_letter_code
_entity_poly.pdbx_strand_id
1 'polypeptide(L)'
;MQYVNSLLELIGNTPLLRLSKSMGSLEGAKGPIVLAKVEYLNPGGSVKDRIATRMIEAAEASGELQPGGTIVEPTSGNTGVGLAMVAQQKGYKCVFVCPDKVSEDKRNVLRAYGAEVVVCPTAVEPEHPDSYYNVSDRLASQPGAWKPDQYSNPNNPRSHYETTGPEIWAQTDEKITHFVCGVGTGGTISGTGRYLKEQNPDIQVVGADPAGSVYSGGSGRPYLVEGVGEDFWPDAYDRSVADRIIEVSDADSFAMTRRLAREEALLVGGSSGMAVHAAVQLAHELEGTPEGEDAVIVVLLPDSGRGYLTKVFNDDWLSQYGFPVDGAERPVQTVGEVLRGKDGRLPDLVHTHPNETIAEAVAILQEYAVSQMPVVRAEPPVVAAEVVGSVSERALLDLLFTGTARLTDSVSEHMSPPLP
;
A
#
# COMPACT_ATOMS: atom_id res chain seq x y z
N MET A 1 41.13 0.82 9.50
CA MET A 1 40.13 0.69 8.40
C MET A 1 38.75 0.82 9.03
N GLN A 2 37.84 1.54 8.40
CA GLN A 2 36.44 1.59 8.85
C GLN A 2 35.62 0.60 8.01
N TYR A 3 35.05 -0.41 8.63
CA TYR A 3 34.15 -1.40 8.02
C TYR A 3 33.24 -1.99 9.10
N VAL A 4 32.13 -2.57 8.69
CA VAL A 4 31.21 -3.33 9.54
C VAL A 4 31.38 -4.84 9.27
N ASN A 5 31.06 -5.67 10.25
CA ASN A 5 31.17 -7.13 10.11
C ASN A 5 29.86 -7.78 9.69
N SER A 6 28.73 -7.08 9.85
CA SER A 6 27.41 -7.55 9.49
C SER A 6 26.64 -6.42 8.81
N LEU A 7 25.79 -6.79 7.83
CA LEU A 7 24.83 -5.87 7.21
C LEU A 7 23.87 -5.27 8.25
N LEU A 8 23.58 -5.98 9.33
CA LEU A 8 22.70 -5.53 10.39
C LEU A 8 23.22 -4.31 11.13
N GLU A 9 24.52 -4.10 11.19
CA GLU A 9 25.16 -2.91 11.79
C GLU A 9 24.93 -1.62 10.98
N LEU A 10 24.41 -1.74 9.76
CA LEU A 10 24.03 -0.60 8.91
C LEU A 10 22.56 -0.19 9.06
N ILE A 11 21.78 -0.91 9.86
CA ILE A 11 20.38 -0.58 10.10
C ILE A 11 20.31 0.61 11.06
N GLY A 12 19.49 1.60 10.72
CA GLY A 12 19.37 2.83 11.51
C GLY A 12 20.37 3.91 11.12
N ASN A 13 20.48 4.93 11.95
CA ASN A 13 21.25 6.14 11.70
C ASN A 13 20.98 6.78 10.31
N THR A 14 19.76 6.64 9.84
CA THR A 14 19.32 7.20 8.56
C THR A 14 19.34 8.73 8.63
N PRO A 15 19.70 9.43 7.54
CA PRO A 15 19.86 10.88 7.57
C PRO A 15 18.53 11.62 7.61
N LEU A 16 18.58 12.87 8.05
CA LEU A 16 17.58 13.90 7.79
C LEU A 16 17.97 14.68 6.53
N LEU A 17 16.98 14.92 5.65
CA LEU A 17 17.11 15.77 4.47
C LEU A 17 16.09 16.91 4.56
N ARG A 18 16.55 18.15 4.42
CA ARG A 18 15.64 19.30 4.34
C ARG A 18 14.89 19.27 2.99
N LEU A 19 13.57 19.27 3.05
CA LEU A 19 12.73 19.48 1.89
C LEU A 19 12.64 20.98 1.60
N SER A 20 12.73 21.37 0.34
CA SER A 20 12.70 22.77 -0.07
C SER A 20 11.81 23.00 -1.28
N LYS A 21 12.09 22.33 -2.40
CA LYS A 21 11.41 22.56 -3.68
C LYS A 21 9.97 22.05 -3.68
N SER A 22 9.71 20.94 -2.99
CA SER A 22 8.36 20.38 -2.84
C SER A 22 7.46 21.15 -1.87
N MET A 23 8.01 22.16 -1.19
CA MET A 23 7.29 22.95 -0.19
C MET A 23 6.40 24.06 -0.80
N GLY A 24 6.47 24.32 -2.11
CA GLY A 24 5.66 25.33 -2.79
C GLY A 24 5.93 26.75 -2.27
N SER A 25 4.88 27.47 -1.86
CA SER A 25 4.99 28.86 -1.37
C SER A 25 5.82 29.02 -0.10
N LEU A 26 6.09 27.95 0.63
CA LEU A 26 6.97 27.97 1.83
C LEU A 26 8.45 28.02 1.48
N GLU A 27 8.82 27.92 0.19
CA GLU A 27 10.21 28.00 -0.25
C GLU A 27 10.81 29.38 0.06
N GLY A 28 11.84 29.41 0.91
CA GLY A 28 12.57 30.65 1.24
C GLY A 28 11.91 31.58 2.24
N ALA A 29 10.71 31.26 2.76
CA ALA A 29 10.05 32.04 3.80
C ALA A 29 10.71 31.82 5.19
N LYS A 30 10.58 32.82 6.09
CA LYS A 30 10.73 32.59 7.51
C LYS A 30 9.50 31.78 7.96
N GLY A 31 9.65 30.48 8.14
CA GLY A 31 8.57 29.58 8.48
C GLY A 31 9.07 28.19 8.83
N PRO A 32 8.16 27.21 8.96
CA PRO A 32 8.49 25.85 9.37
C PRO A 32 9.59 25.20 8.54
N ILE A 33 10.53 24.55 9.21
CA ILE A 33 11.53 23.69 8.55
C ILE A 33 10.96 22.27 8.46
N VAL A 34 10.90 21.70 7.25
CA VAL A 34 10.47 20.32 7.04
C VAL A 34 11.66 19.45 6.69
N LEU A 35 11.90 18.44 7.52
CA LEU A 35 13.00 17.50 7.43
C LEU A 35 12.46 16.09 7.15
N ALA A 36 12.95 15.45 6.11
CA ALA A 36 12.61 14.07 5.76
C ALA A 36 13.57 13.08 6.43
N LYS A 37 13.07 12.19 7.27
CA LYS A 37 13.82 11.03 7.81
C LYS A 37 13.82 9.92 6.77
N VAL A 38 14.97 9.68 6.14
CA VAL A 38 15.10 8.89 4.91
C VAL A 38 15.31 7.41 5.23
N GLU A 39 14.24 6.69 5.58
CA GLU A 39 14.30 5.29 6.03
C GLU A 39 14.57 4.27 4.92
N TYR A 40 14.41 4.64 3.64
CA TYR A 40 14.80 3.74 2.54
C TYR A 40 16.32 3.54 2.39
N LEU A 41 17.12 4.27 3.16
CA LEU A 41 18.57 4.07 3.22
C LEU A 41 18.98 2.95 4.19
N ASN A 42 18.07 2.35 4.92
CA ASN A 42 18.34 1.08 5.56
C ASN A 42 18.72 0.01 4.52
N PRO A 43 19.52 -0.99 4.84
CA PRO A 43 20.08 -1.95 3.86
C PRO A 43 19.03 -2.78 3.12
N GLY A 44 17.89 -3.11 3.73
CA GLY A 44 16.76 -3.76 3.08
C GLY A 44 15.83 -2.79 2.33
N GLY A 45 16.11 -1.49 2.41
CA GLY A 45 15.41 -0.44 1.67
C GLY A 45 14.16 0.11 2.35
N SER A 46 13.96 -0.14 3.65
CA SER A 46 12.79 0.39 4.35
C SER A 46 12.95 0.50 5.87
N VAL A 47 12.02 1.21 6.48
CA VAL A 47 11.87 1.32 7.93
C VAL A 47 11.65 -0.04 8.63
N LYS A 48 11.19 -1.05 7.89
CA LYS A 48 10.88 -2.37 8.44
C LYS A 48 12.13 -3.20 8.81
N ASP A 49 13.30 -2.81 8.33
CA ASP A 49 14.55 -3.45 8.75
C ASP A 49 14.77 -3.33 10.25
N ARG A 50 14.36 -2.20 10.83
CA ARG A 50 14.45 -1.93 12.28
C ARG A 50 13.62 -2.91 13.10
N ILE A 51 12.33 -3.05 12.74
CA ILE A 51 11.41 -3.94 13.46
C ILE A 51 11.77 -5.41 13.27
N ALA A 52 12.23 -5.80 12.06
CA ALA A 52 12.65 -7.16 11.78
C ALA A 52 13.80 -7.60 12.72
N THR A 53 14.82 -6.77 12.84
CA THR A 53 15.95 -7.02 13.75
C THR A 53 15.47 -7.17 15.19
N ARG A 54 14.69 -6.19 15.67
CA ARG A 54 14.26 -6.14 17.08
C ARG A 54 13.33 -7.31 17.44
N MET A 55 12.40 -7.66 16.57
CA MET A 55 11.48 -8.78 16.83
C MET A 55 12.22 -10.12 16.87
N ILE A 56 13.15 -10.35 15.92
CA ILE A 56 13.95 -11.58 15.89
C ILE A 56 14.84 -11.66 17.17
N GLU A 57 15.54 -10.60 17.52
CA GLU A 57 16.40 -10.58 18.73
C GLU A 57 15.61 -10.79 20.03
N ALA A 58 14.40 -10.26 20.10
CA ALA A 58 13.52 -10.50 21.24
C ALA A 58 13.06 -11.95 21.30
N ALA A 59 12.72 -12.57 20.18
CA ALA A 59 12.33 -13.97 20.11
C ALA A 59 13.49 -14.93 20.43
N GLU A 60 14.72 -14.60 20.02
CA GLU A 60 15.93 -15.31 20.42
C GLU A 60 16.13 -15.23 21.94
N ALA A 61 16.01 -14.05 22.51
CA ALA A 61 16.21 -13.83 23.94
C ALA A 61 15.14 -14.50 24.82
N SER A 62 13.88 -14.56 24.34
CA SER A 62 12.79 -15.27 25.02
C SER A 62 12.82 -16.78 24.82
N GLY A 63 13.55 -17.27 23.83
CA GLY A 63 13.59 -18.68 23.45
C GLY A 63 12.42 -19.11 22.55
N GLU A 64 11.59 -18.20 22.09
CA GLU A 64 10.52 -18.49 21.12
C GLU A 64 11.07 -18.88 19.75
N LEU A 65 12.18 -18.26 19.33
CA LEU A 65 12.90 -18.61 18.12
C LEU A 65 14.23 -19.30 18.47
N GLN A 66 14.32 -20.59 18.17
CA GLN A 66 15.53 -21.40 18.41
C GLN A 66 16.50 -21.31 17.21
N PRO A 67 17.81 -21.48 17.41
CA PRO A 67 18.79 -21.51 16.31
C PRO A 67 18.38 -22.49 15.20
N GLY A 68 18.40 -22.02 13.94
CA GLY A 68 17.98 -22.78 12.78
C GLY A 68 16.46 -22.93 12.63
N GLY A 69 15.68 -22.26 13.46
CA GLY A 69 14.22 -22.23 13.37
C GLY A 69 13.68 -21.58 12.10
N THR A 70 12.37 -21.61 11.95
CA THR A 70 11.66 -21.09 10.77
C THR A 70 10.80 -19.90 11.16
N ILE A 71 11.00 -18.78 10.49
CA ILE A 71 10.18 -17.56 10.63
C ILE A 71 9.03 -17.65 9.63
N VAL A 72 7.79 -17.55 10.09
CA VAL A 72 6.58 -17.59 9.27
C VAL A 72 5.82 -16.29 9.43
N GLU A 73 5.55 -15.58 8.34
CA GLU A 73 4.80 -14.31 8.38
C GLU A 73 3.87 -14.17 7.17
N PRO A 74 2.62 -13.70 7.36
CA PRO A 74 1.73 -13.35 6.26
C PRO A 74 2.13 -11.98 5.70
N THR A 75 3.14 -11.95 4.84
CA THR A 75 3.67 -10.70 4.28
C THR A 75 4.28 -10.90 2.90
N SER A 76 4.20 -9.86 2.09
CA SER A 76 4.84 -9.81 0.77
C SER A 76 5.60 -8.49 0.55
N GLY A 77 5.58 -7.61 1.55
CA GLY A 77 6.15 -6.27 1.47
C GLY A 77 7.47 -6.12 2.23
N ASN A 78 7.71 -4.89 2.66
CA ASN A 78 8.95 -4.49 3.32
C ASN A 78 9.26 -5.29 4.61
N THR A 79 8.24 -5.71 5.36
CA THR A 79 8.44 -6.56 6.55
C THR A 79 9.05 -7.91 6.17
N GLY A 80 8.55 -8.55 5.10
CA GLY A 80 9.13 -9.78 4.59
C GLY A 80 10.59 -9.61 4.15
N VAL A 81 10.91 -8.50 3.49
CA VAL A 81 12.29 -8.19 3.08
C VAL A 81 13.20 -8.04 4.30
N GLY A 82 12.79 -7.24 5.29
CA GLY A 82 13.56 -7.06 6.52
C GLY A 82 13.77 -8.37 7.28
N LEU A 83 12.70 -9.17 7.46
CA LEU A 83 12.78 -10.49 8.10
C LEU A 83 13.71 -11.45 7.34
N ALA A 84 13.60 -11.52 6.01
CA ALA A 84 14.44 -12.37 5.19
C ALA A 84 15.92 -11.98 5.28
N MET A 85 16.22 -10.68 5.23
CA MET A 85 17.57 -10.17 5.33
C MET A 85 18.21 -10.52 6.69
N VAL A 86 17.50 -10.28 7.79
CA VAL A 86 17.97 -10.60 9.14
C VAL A 86 18.12 -12.11 9.32
N ALA A 87 17.15 -12.88 8.84
CA ALA A 87 17.17 -14.34 8.89
C ALA A 87 18.41 -14.93 8.20
N GLN A 88 18.76 -14.43 7.01
CA GLN A 88 19.96 -14.88 6.29
C GLN A 88 21.24 -14.61 7.08
N GLN A 89 21.35 -13.47 7.72
CA GLN A 89 22.51 -13.13 8.54
C GLN A 89 22.63 -13.98 9.82
N LYS A 90 21.49 -14.45 10.36
CA LYS A 90 21.40 -15.20 11.63
C LYS A 90 21.21 -16.71 11.45
N GLY A 91 21.03 -17.20 10.20
CA GLY A 91 20.90 -18.62 9.88
C GLY A 91 19.51 -19.21 10.13
N TYR A 92 18.47 -18.39 10.02
CA TYR A 92 17.06 -18.82 10.07
C TYR A 92 16.48 -19.09 8.68
N LYS A 93 15.44 -19.92 8.64
CA LYS A 93 14.62 -20.12 7.45
C LYS A 93 13.43 -19.14 7.47
N CYS A 94 12.95 -18.75 6.29
CA CYS A 94 11.75 -17.93 6.16
C CYS A 94 10.74 -18.62 5.27
N VAL A 95 9.46 -18.59 5.69
CA VAL A 95 8.30 -18.96 4.90
C VAL A 95 7.33 -17.78 4.94
N PHE A 96 7.15 -17.12 3.79
CA PHE A 96 6.21 -16.00 3.68
C PHE A 96 4.95 -16.44 2.94
N VAL A 97 3.80 -16.10 3.51
CA VAL A 97 2.50 -16.43 2.95
C VAL A 97 1.88 -15.17 2.38
N CYS A 98 1.49 -15.19 1.13
CA CYS A 98 0.92 -14.01 0.47
C CYS A 98 -0.24 -14.37 -0.46
N PRO A 99 -1.20 -13.45 -0.67
CA PRO A 99 -2.26 -13.64 -1.64
C PRO A 99 -1.73 -13.59 -3.08
N ASP A 100 -2.41 -14.25 -4.00
CA ASP A 100 -2.04 -14.37 -5.42
C ASP A 100 -2.03 -13.03 -6.18
N LYS A 101 -2.77 -12.03 -5.69
CA LYS A 101 -2.77 -10.64 -6.22
C LYS A 101 -1.43 -9.91 -6.04
N VAL A 102 -0.51 -10.42 -5.21
CA VAL A 102 0.81 -9.84 -5.02
C VAL A 102 1.65 -10.04 -6.28
N SER A 103 2.29 -8.96 -6.76
CA SER A 103 3.11 -9.02 -7.97
C SER A 103 4.26 -10.03 -7.86
N GLU A 104 4.62 -10.65 -8.99
CA GLU A 104 5.72 -11.61 -9.07
C GLU A 104 7.05 -10.96 -8.62
N ASP A 105 7.29 -9.69 -8.96
CA ASP A 105 8.50 -8.98 -8.57
C ASP A 105 8.67 -8.93 -7.05
N LYS A 106 7.61 -8.63 -6.29
CA LYS A 106 7.66 -8.64 -4.83
C LYS A 106 7.95 -10.04 -4.27
N ARG A 107 7.34 -11.07 -4.84
CA ARG A 107 7.62 -12.48 -4.46
C ARG A 107 9.05 -12.88 -4.78
N ASN A 108 9.59 -12.43 -5.91
CA ASN A 108 10.94 -12.75 -6.34
C ASN A 108 12.02 -12.10 -5.46
N VAL A 109 11.78 -10.91 -4.92
CA VAL A 109 12.69 -10.30 -3.93
C VAL A 109 12.82 -11.20 -2.70
N LEU A 110 11.73 -11.73 -2.17
CA LEU A 110 11.76 -12.64 -1.02
C LEU A 110 12.49 -13.95 -1.34
N ARG A 111 12.22 -14.53 -2.51
CA ARG A 111 12.92 -15.75 -2.99
C ARG A 111 14.42 -15.51 -3.20
N ALA A 112 14.82 -14.31 -3.65
CA ALA A 112 16.22 -13.96 -3.81
C ALA A 112 17.01 -13.96 -2.49
N TYR A 113 16.34 -13.65 -1.37
CA TYR A 113 16.88 -13.82 -0.02
C TYR A 113 16.82 -15.28 0.48
N GLY A 114 16.35 -16.24 -0.34
CA GLY A 114 16.25 -17.65 0.01
C GLY A 114 14.99 -18.04 0.79
N ALA A 115 14.00 -17.15 0.87
CA ALA A 115 12.74 -17.45 1.53
C ALA A 115 11.85 -18.35 0.63
N GLU A 116 11.11 -19.26 1.27
CA GLU A 116 9.97 -19.94 0.65
C GLU A 116 8.78 -18.98 0.60
N VAL A 117 8.08 -18.94 -0.54
CA VAL A 117 6.89 -18.10 -0.71
C VAL A 117 5.70 -18.98 -1.05
N VAL A 118 4.75 -19.05 -0.13
CA VAL A 118 3.48 -19.76 -0.27
C VAL A 118 2.43 -18.79 -0.77
N VAL A 119 1.82 -19.10 -1.91
CA VAL A 119 0.81 -18.23 -2.54
C VAL A 119 -0.57 -18.82 -2.27
N CYS A 120 -1.47 -18.00 -1.72
CA CYS A 120 -2.83 -18.37 -1.38
C CYS A 120 -3.84 -17.60 -2.25
N PRO A 121 -5.05 -18.14 -2.49
CA PRO A 121 -6.08 -17.44 -3.22
C PRO A 121 -6.53 -16.15 -2.49
N THR A 122 -6.73 -15.07 -3.25
CA THR A 122 -7.29 -13.80 -2.71
C THR A 122 -8.81 -13.89 -2.54
N ALA A 123 -9.49 -14.62 -3.45
CA ALA A 123 -10.95 -14.67 -3.54
C ALA A 123 -11.57 -15.69 -2.58
N VAL A 124 -11.16 -15.66 -1.31
CA VAL A 124 -11.71 -16.50 -0.23
C VAL A 124 -11.94 -15.65 1.01
N GLU A 125 -12.96 -16.01 1.80
CA GLU A 125 -13.24 -15.36 3.08
C GLU A 125 -12.07 -15.52 4.06
N PRO A 126 -11.83 -14.58 4.99
CA PRO A 126 -10.73 -14.64 5.96
C PRO A 126 -10.70 -15.93 6.78
N GLU A 127 -11.88 -16.50 7.10
CA GLU A 127 -12.05 -17.75 7.86
C GLU A 127 -11.81 -19.01 7.05
N HIS A 128 -11.68 -18.89 5.72
CA HIS A 128 -11.47 -20.05 4.85
C HIS A 128 -10.12 -20.72 5.17
N PRO A 129 -10.02 -22.08 5.22
CA PRO A 129 -8.77 -22.77 5.52
C PRO A 129 -7.58 -22.42 4.63
N ASP A 130 -7.84 -22.01 3.38
CA ASP A 130 -6.82 -21.61 2.40
C ASP A 130 -6.58 -20.10 2.36
N SER A 131 -7.21 -19.31 3.25
CA SER A 131 -6.87 -17.91 3.40
C SER A 131 -5.40 -17.77 3.83
N TYR A 132 -4.73 -16.74 3.36
CA TYR A 132 -3.31 -16.56 3.68
C TYR A 132 -3.06 -16.37 5.19
N TYR A 133 -4.04 -15.93 5.95
CA TYR A 133 -3.99 -15.87 7.42
C TYR A 133 -3.96 -17.28 8.02
N ASN A 134 -4.95 -18.14 7.70
CA ASN A 134 -5.06 -19.47 8.24
C ASN A 134 -3.93 -20.40 7.78
N VAL A 135 -3.44 -20.23 6.54
CA VAL A 135 -2.26 -20.93 6.05
C VAL A 135 -1.02 -20.54 6.85
N SER A 136 -0.83 -19.23 7.11
CA SER A 136 0.27 -18.73 7.93
C SER A 136 0.21 -19.29 9.35
N ASP A 137 -0.96 -19.28 9.99
CA ASP A 137 -1.14 -19.81 11.36
C ASP A 137 -0.86 -21.31 11.45
N ARG A 138 -1.33 -22.08 10.45
CA ARG A 138 -1.04 -23.51 10.34
C ARG A 138 0.46 -23.80 10.18
N LEU A 139 1.17 -23.01 9.40
CA LEU A 139 2.63 -23.14 9.24
C LEU A 139 3.37 -22.70 10.50
N ALA A 140 2.94 -21.63 11.15
CA ALA A 140 3.52 -21.14 12.39
C ALA A 140 3.32 -22.10 13.58
N SER A 141 2.30 -22.94 13.54
CA SER A 141 2.04 -23.95 14.57
C SER A 141 2.97 -25.18 14.50
N GLN A 142 3.80 -25.29 13.47
CA GLN A 142 4.73 -26.40 13.32
C GLN A 142 5.91 -26.31 14.31
N PRO A 143 6.47 -27.43 14.76
CA PRO A 143 7.62 -27.42 15.66
C PRO A 143 8.81 -26.63 15.07
N GLY A 144 9.36 -25.70 15.86
CA GLY A 144 10.48 -24.85 15.46
C GLY A 144 10.12 -23.68 14.56
N ALA A 145 8.83 -23.45 14.31
CA ALA A 145 8.33 -22.25 13.63
C ALA A 145 7.98 -21.16 14.65
N TRP A 146 8.18 -19.92 14.25
CA TRP A 146 7.83 -18.73 15.01
C TRP A 146 7.22 -17.67 14.07
N LYS A 147 6.14 -17.01 14.54
CA LYS A 147 5.43 -15.95 13.83
C LYS A 147 5.73 -14.61 14.47
N PRO A 148 6.39 -13.69 13.77
CA PRO A 148 6.67 -12.34 14.27
C PRO A 148 5.41 -11.55 14.65
N ASP A 149 4.38 -11.61 13.84
CA ASP A 149 3.12 -10.87 13.97
C ASP A 149 3.34 -9.36 14.20
N GLN A 150 3.70 -8.64 13.13
CA GLN A 150 4.03 -7.23 13.20
C GLN A 150 2.90 -6.34 13.75
N TYR A 151 1.64 -6.81 13.71
CA TYR A 151 0.48 -6.05 14.16
C TYR A 151 0.28 -6.09 15.67
N SER A 152 0.68 -7.18 16.32
CA SER A 152 0.49 -7.39 17.76
C SER A 152 1.79 -7.41 18.54
N ASN A 153 2.95 -7.56 17.90
CA ASN A 153 4.23 -7.71 18.55
C ASN A 153 4.70 -6.40 19.22
N PRO A 154 4.86 -6.36 20.54
CA PRO A 154 5.29 -5.16 21.27
C PRO A 154 6.72 -4.69 20.90
N ASN A 155 7.52 -5.57 20.30
CA ASN A 155 8.86 -5.22 19.82
C ASN A 155 8.84 -4.38 18.55
N ASN A 156 7.71 -4.30 17.82
CA ASN A 156 7.52 -3.36 16.73
C ASN A 156 7.62 -1.90 17.25
N PRO A 157 6.70 -1.37 18.06
CA PRO A 157 6.83 -0.01 18.61
C PRO A 157 8.10 0.17 19.44
N ARG A 158 8.53 -0.86 20.18
CA ARG A 158 9.75 -0.80 20.98
C ARG A 158 11.00 -0.55 20.14
N SER A 159 11.10 -1.12 18.94
CA SER A 159 12.18 -0.85 17.99
C SER A 159 12.33 0.64 17.71
N HIS A 160 11.22 1.32 17.45
CA HIS A 160 11.19 2.74 17.13
C HIS A 160 11.45 3.62 18.35
N TYR A 161 10.98 3.19 19.53
CA TYR A 161 11.28 3.85 20.78
C TYR A 161 12.78 3.81 21.12
N GLU A 162 13.43 2.67 20.89
CA GLU A 162 14.85 2.46 21.20
C GLU A 162 15.79 3.03 20.12
N THR A 163 15.34 3.28 18.89
CA THR A 163 16.19 3.69 17.77
C THR A 163 15.72 4.95 17.04
N THR A 164 14.57 4.92 16.39
CA THR A 164 14.09 6.01 15.50
C THR A 164 13.85 7.30 16.28
N GLY A 165 13.21 7.21 17.44
CA GLY A 165 12.97 8.36 18.32
C GLY A 165 14.27 9.03 18.80
N PRO A 166 15.21 8.31 19.42
CA PRO A 166 16.51 8.84 19.83
C PRO A 166 17.31 9.46 18.67
N GLU A 167 17.31 8.82 17.48
CA GLU A 167 17.99 9.36 16.31
C GLU A 167 17.41 10.71 15.89
N ILE A 168 16.09 10.82 15.78
CA ILE A 168 15.42 12.06 15.38
C ILE A 168 15.68 13.16 16.40
N TRP A 169 15.56 12.87 17.69
CA TRP A 169 15.82 13.81 18.78
C TRP A 169 17.24 14.39 18.69
N ALA A 170 18.23 13.52 18.59
CA ALA A 170 19.63 13.93 18.47
C ALA A 170 19.94 14.68 17.19
N GLN A 171 19.39 14.22 16.04
CA GLN A 171 19.64 14.81 14.72
C GLN A 171 19.01 16.20 14.54
N THR A 172 18.01 16.54 15.33
CA THR A 172 17.35 17.85 15.33
C THR A 172 17.92 18.81 16.42
N ASP A 173 19.02 18.41 17.08
CA ASP A 173 19.56 19.14 18.22
C ASP A 173 18.48 19.42 19.29
N GLU A 174 17.60 18.44 19.53
CA GLU A 174 16.49 18.53 20.50
C GLU A 174 15.42 19.58 20.16
N LYS A 175 15.38 20.07 18.92
CA LYS A 175 14.51 21.17 18.48
C LYS A 175 13.27 20.73 17.72
N ILE A 176 13.06 19.42 17.53
CA ILE A 176 11.85 18.92 16.86
C ILE A 176 10.60 19.40 17.59
N THR A 177 9.63 19.91 16.84
CA THR A 177 8.32 20.35 17.36
C THR A 177 7.19 19.45 16.89
N HIS A 178 7.32 18.86 15.68
CA HIS A 178 6.29 18.01 15.07
C HIS A 178 6.93 16.78 14.45
N PHE A 179 6.34 15.63 14.73
CA PHE A 179 6.67 14.36 14.08
C PHE A 179 5.51 13.88 13.22
N VAL A 180 5.75 13.65 11.93
CA VAL A 180 4.75 13.20 10.96
C VAL A 180 5.15 11.86 10.37
N CYS A 181 4.25 10.87 10.36
CA CYS A 181 4.47 9.63 9.64
C CYS A 181 3.16 8.99 9.17
N GLY A 182 3.23 8.17 8.13
CA GLY A 182 2.13 7.29 7.73
C GLY A 182 1.85 6.23 8.80
N VAL A 183 0.56 5.93 9.03
CA VAL A 183 0.11 4.95 10.01
C VAL A 183 -0.29 3.67 9.28
N GLY A 184 0.45 2.58 9.47
CA GLY A 184 0.09 1.22 9.07
C GLY A 184 -0.08 0.37 10.34
N THR A 185 0.84 -0.53 10.68
CA THR A 185 0.78 -1.31 11.94
C THR A 185 0.77 -0.44 13.22
N GLY A 186 1.04 0.85 13.10
CA GLY A 186 1.09 1.78 14.23
C GLY A 186 2.41 1.79 15.01
N GLY A 187 3.31 0.84 14.76
CA GLY A 187 4.56 0.74 15.52
C GLY A 187 5.46 1.97 15.44
N THR A 188 5.60 2.54 14.23
CA THR A 188 6.45 3.72 14.00
C THR A 188 5.96 4.94 14.78
N ILE A 189 4.68 5.27 14.65
CA ILE A 189 4.10 6.43 15.33
C ILE A 189 4.09 6.25 16.85
N SER A 190 3.71 5.05 17.31
CA SER A 190 3.62 4.76 18.75
C SER A 190 4.99 4.78 19.43
N GLY A 191 5.99 4.10 18.85
CA GLY A 191 7.32 4.03 19.45
C GLY A 191 8.07 5.35 19.37
N THR A 192 8.16 5.95 18.19
CA THR A 192 8.84 7.23 18.00
C THR A 192 8.16 8.35 18.77
N GLY A 193 6.83 8.46 18.64
CA GLY A 193 6.05 9.51 19.28
C GLY A 193 6.11 9.44 20.80
N ARG A 194 6.03 8.23 21.39
CA ARG A 194 6.22 8.05 22.85
C ARG A 194 7.57 8.55 23.31
N TYR A 195 8.65 8.13 22.64
CA TYR A 195 9.99 8.59 23.00
C TYR A 195 10.10 10.12 22.94
N LEU A 196 9.65 10.73 21.84
CA LEU A 196 9.73 12.18 21.65
C LEU A 196 8.92 12.95 22.71
N LYS A 197 7.71 12.50 23.04
CA LYS A 197 6.87 13.11 24.08
C LYS A 197 7.45 12.95 25.50
N GLU A 198 8.20 11.90 25.76
CA GLU A 198 8.93 11.74 27.02
C GLU A 198 10.12 12.73 27.13
N GLN A 199 10.72 13.12 26.00
CA GLN A 199 11.75 14.16 25.97
C GLN A 199 11.15 15.56 26.12
N ASN A 200 10.09 15.83 25.34
CA ASN A 200 9.35 17.09 25.38
C ASN A 200 7.85 16.82 25.12
N PRO A 201 6.97 16.98 26.13
CA PRO A 201 5.54 16.70 26.01
C PRO A 201 4.78 17.63 25.05
N ASP A 202 5.38 18.77 24.68
CA ASP A 202 4.77 19.75 23.75
C ASP A 202 4.93 19.31 22.29
N ILE A 203 5.76 18.31 21.99
CA ILE A 203 5.92 17.80 20.62
C ILE A 203 4.60 17.22 20.13
N GLN A 204 4.17 17.70 18.95
CA GLN A 204 2.98 17.21 18.29
C GLN A 204 3.28 15.99 17.42
N VAL A 205 2.55 14.90 17.64
CA VAL A 205 2.66 13.65 16.88
C VAL A 205 1.47 13.55 15.93
N VAL A 206 1.74 13.59 14.63
CA VAL A 206 0.73 13.63 13.57
C VAL A 206 0.82 12.35 12.72
N GLY A 207 -0.26 11.62 12.65
CA GLY A 207 -0.41 10.49 11.74
C GLY A 207 -0.98 10.94 10.39
N ALA A 208 -0.41 10.45 9.30
CA ALA A 208 -1.01 10.53 7.98
C ALA A 208 -1.70 9.19 7.66
N ASP A 209 -2.95 9.25 7.19
CA ASP A 209 -3.80 8.08 6.99
C ASP A 209 -4.51 8.16 5.64
N PRO A 210 -4.60 7.06 4.86
CA PRO A 210 -5.31 7.09 3.60
C PRO A 210 -6.82 7.22 3.81
N ALA A 211 -7.48 7.99 2.95
CA ALA A 211 -8.92 8.17 2.97
C ALA A 211 -9.65 6.82 2.88
N GLY A 212 -10.41 6.50 3.91
CA GLY A 212 -11.16 5.24 4.03
C GLY A 212 -10.65 4.29 5.12
N SER A 213 -9.44 4.47 5.63
CA SER A 213 -8.88 3.72 6.75
C SER A 213 -9.54 4.07 8.08
N VAL A 214 -9.42 3.17 9.08
CA VAL A 214 -10.06 3.34 10.39
C VAL A 214 -9.43 4.44 11.25
N TYR A 215 -8.17 4.82 11.03
CA TYR A 215 -7.47 5.79 11.88
C TYR A 215 -8.04 7.20 11.75
N SER A 216 -8.46 7.60 10.54
CA SER A 216 -9.10 8.89 10.27
C SER A 216 -10.62 8.86 10.44
N GLY A 217 -11.18 7.73 10.95
CA GLY A 217 -12.62 7.56 11.16
C GLY A 217 -13.35 6.95 9.97
N GLY A 218 -12.63 6.41 9.01
CA GLY A 218 -13.18 5.65 7.89
C GLY A 218 -13.73 4.29 8.30
N SER A 219 -14.41 3.62 7.37
CA SER A 219 -15.07 2.32 7.56
C SER A 219 -14.28 1.13 6.98
N GLY A 220 -12.99 1.30 6.69
CA GLY A 220 -12.17 0.28 6.02
C GLY A 220 -12.43 0.21 4.51
N ARG A 221 -12.81 1.32 3.87
CA ARG A 221 -12.99 1.36 2.40
C ARG A 221 -11.65 1.20 1.69
N PRO A 222 -11.63 0.53 0.52
CA PRO A 222 -10.40 0.33 -0.25
C PRO A 222 -9.72 1.66 -0.63
N TYR A 223 -8.41 1.67 -0.57
CA TYR A 223 -7.48 2.70 -1.05
C TYR A 223 -6.32 2.03 -1.78
N LEU A 224 -5.48 2.80 -2.49
CA LEU A 224 -4.42 2.27 -3.35
C LEU A 224 -3.01 2.53 -2.81
N VAL A 225 -2.85 3.45 -1.85
CA VAL A 225 -1.57 3.64 -1.16
C VAL A 225 -1.24 2.40 -0.34
N GLU A 226 -0.04 1.85 -0.56
CA GLU A 226 0.39 0.61 0.08
C GLU A 226 1.19 0.86 1.36
N GLY A 227 1.05 -0.05 2.34
CA GLY A 227 1.85 -0.07 3.57
C GLY A 227 1.40 0.88 4.68
N VAL A 228 0.26 1.50 4.50
CA VAL A 228 -0.41 2.41 5.44
C VAL A 228 -1.91 2.18 5.40
N GLY A 229 -2.59 2.64 6.44
CA GLY A 229 -4.03 2.43 6.62
C GLY A 229 -4.36 0.99 7.01
N GLU A 230 -5.45 0.80 7.71
CA GLU A 230 -5.98 -0.51 8.12
C GLU A 230 -7.52 -0.47 8.15
N ASP A 231 -8.13 -1.64 8.19
CA ASP A 231 -9.57 -1.85 8.41
C ASP A 231 -9.88 -2.31 9.84
N PHE A 232 -8.85 -2.46 10.67
CA PHE A 232 -8.92 -2.80 12.09
C PHE A 232 -7.88 -1.98 12.89
N TRP A 233 -7.93 -2.10 14.23
CA TRP A 233 -6.99 -1.41 15.13
C TRP A 233 -5.91 -2.39 15.60
N PRO A 234 -4.64 -2.26 15.14
CA PRO A 234 -3.55 -3.11 15.60
C PRO A 234 -3.17 -2.86 17.08
N ASP A 235 -2.75 -3.91 17.79
CA ASP A 235 -2.26 -3.79 19.18
C ASP A 235 -0.95 -2.98 19.28
N ALA A 236 -0.17 -2.96 18.20
CA ALA A 236 1.05 -2.17 18.11
C ALA A 236 0.79 -0.64 18.01
N TYR A 237 -0.47 -0.22 17.78
CA TYR A 237 -0.86 1.17 17.73
C TYR A 237 -1.37 1.68 19.08
N ASP A 238 -0.63 2.59 19.68
CA ASP A 238 -1.04 3.30 20.88
C ASP A 238 -1.79 4.59 20.53
N ARG A 239 -3.12 4.56 20.68
CA ARG A 239 -4.00 5.69 20.34
C ARG A 239 -3.72 6.95 21.16
N SER A 240 -3.06 6.84 22.30
CA SER A 240 -2.78 7.98 23.18
C SER A 240 -1.59 8.81 22.72
N VAL A 241 -0.80 8.32 21.77
CA VAL A 241 0.45 8.97 21.32
C VAL A 241 0.19 10.01 20.23
N ALA A 242 -0.73 9.73 19.28
CA ALA A 242 -1.03 10.63 18.20
C ALA A 242 -1.95 11.77 18.68
N ASP A 243 -1.54 13.02 18.46
CA ASP A 243 -2.35 14.20 18.79
C ASP A 243 -3.37 14.48 17.68
N ARG A 244 -3.01 14.13 16.44
CA ARG A 244 -3.84 14.37 15.25
C ARG A 244 -3.62 13.28 14.21
N ILE A 245 -4.68 12.94 13.48
CA ILE A 245 -4.62 12.15 12.24
C ILE A 245 -5.08 13.04 11.09
N ILE A 246 -4.31 13.10 10.01
CA ILE A 246 -4.64 13.80 8.77
C ILE A 246 -5.00 12.76 7.72
N GLU A 247 -6.24 12.81 7.26
CA GLU A 247 -6.70 12.01 6.13
C GLU A 247 -6.12 12.57 4.82
N VAL A 248 -5.54 11.69 3.98
CA VAL A 248 -4.97 12.06 2.69
C VAL A 248 -5.53 11.15 1.61
N SER A 249 -5.98 11.73 0.50
CA SER A 249 -6.47 10.96 -0.64
C SER A 249 -5.34 10.22 -1.38
N ASP A 250 -5.68 9.15 -2.11
CA ASP A 250 -4.73 8.48 -3.02
C ASP A 250 -4.18 9.46 -4.07
N ALA A 251 -5.04 10.36 -4.60
CA ALA A 251 -4.65 11.35 -5.60
C ALA A 251 -3.56 12.29 -5.06
N ASP A 252 -3.73 12.84 -3.87
CA ASP A 252 -2.76 13.74 -3.23
C ASP A 252 -1.47 13.00 -2.86
N SER A 253 -1.61 11.78 -2.40
CA SER A 253 -0.48 10.89 -2.06
C SER A 253 0.39 10.62 -3.29
N PHE A 254 -0.23 10.26 -4.42
CA PHE A 254 0.50 9.95 -5.67
C PHE A 254 1.06 11.20 -6.34
N ALA A 255 0.34 12.30 -6.34
CA ALA A 255 0.84 13.58 -6.85
C ALA A 255 2.09 14.02 -6.06
N MET A 256 2.05 13.98 -4.73
CA MET A 256 3.20 14.34 -3.89
C MET A 256 4.36 13.35 -4.07
N THR A 257 4.10 12.05 -4.20
CA THR A 257 5.15 11.03 -4.48
C THR A 257 5.92 11.36 -5.76
N ARG A 258 5.22 11.73 -6.82
CA ARG A 258 5.83 12.10 -8.11
C ARG A 258 6.58 13.42 -8.03
N ARG A 259 6.03 14.41 -7.30
CA ARG A 259 6.70 15.69 -7.05
C ARG A 259 8.02 15.49 -6.30
N LEU A 260 8.04 14.67 -5.25
CA LEU A 260 9.27 14.35 -4.51
C LEU A 260 10.35 13.78 -5.43
N ALA A 261 10.00 12.89 -6.35
CA ALA A 261 10.96 12.34 -7.31
C ALA A 261 11.51 13.40 -8.28
N ARG A 262 10.67 14.32 -8.75
CA ARG A 262 11.04 15.31 -9.77
C ARG A 262 11.69 16.58 -9.20
N GLU A 263 11.19 17.02 -8.06
CA GLU A 263 11.60 18.29 -7.45
C GLU A 263 12.75 18.09 -6.44
N GLU A 264 12.71 17.03 -5.64
CA GLU A 264 13.69 16.74 -4.58
C GLU A 264 14.66 15.60 -4.93
N ALA A 265 14.49 14.95 -6.09
CA ALA A 265 15.22 13.74 -6.48
C ALA A 265 15.04 12.55 -5.48
N LEU A 266 13.94 12.54 -4.74
CA LEU A 266 13.57 11.50 -3.78
C LEU A 266 12.63 10.50 -4.43
N LEU A 267 13.16 9.36 -4.87
CA LEU A 267 12.36 8.26 -5.41
C LEU A 267 11.86 7.38 -4.25
N VAL A 268 10.65 7.66 -3.78
CA VAL A 268 10.03 7.08 -2.57
C VAL A 268 8.68 6.43 -2.88
N GLY A 269 8.16 5.60 -1.97
CA GLY A 269 6.85 4.96 -2.10
C GLY A 269 5.67 5.91 -1.88
N GLY A 270 4.46 5.46 -2.22
CA GLY A 270 3.22 6.25 -2.09
C GLY A 270 2.93 6.71 -0.67
N SER A 271 3.24 5.89 0.32
CA SER A 271 3.10 6.25 1.75
C SER A 271 4.02 7.39 2.19
N SER A 272 5.18 7.55 1.54
CA SER A 272 6.06 8.71 1.75
C SER A 272 5.42 9.99 1.20
N GLY A 273 4.84 9.92 -0.02
CA GLY A 273 4.11 11.05 -0.59
C GLY A 273 2.92 11.47 0.28
N MET A 274 2.17 10.50 0.79
CA MET A 274 1.08 10.72 1.73
C MET A 274 1.56 11.46 3.00
N ALA A 275 2.62 10.97 3.63
CA ALA A 275 3.17 11.58 4.83
C ALA A 275 3.70 13.00 4.57
N VAL A 276 4.38 13.23 3.43
CA VAL A 276 4.86 14.58 3.06
C VAL A 276 3.71 15.51 2.72
N HIS A 277 2.64 15.04 2.06
CA HIS A 277 1.45 15.86 1.83
C HIS A 277 0.87 16.36 3.16
N ALA A 278 0.71 15.49 4.14
CA ALA A 278 0.25 15.86 5.48
C ALA A 278 1.22 16.84 6.18
N ALA A 279 2.54 16.66 6.03
CA ALA A 279 3.54 17.56 6.60
C ALA A 279 3.53 18.95 5.93
N VAL A 280 3.31 19.01 4.62
CA VAL A 280 3.17 20.28 3.87
C VAL A 280 1.89 20.99 4.30
N GLN A 281 0.77 20.29 4.42
CA GLN A 281 -0.47 20.87 4.94
C GLN A 281 -0.26 21.46 6.34
N LEU A 282 0.37 20.72 7.24
CA LEU A 282 0.69 21.18 8.59
C LEU A 282 1.61 22.42 8.57
N ALA A 283 2.62 22.43 7.70
CA ALA A 283 3.53 23.57 7.55
C ALA A 283 2.81 24.83 7.06
N HIS A 284 1.85 24.70 6.14
CA HIS A 284 1.01 25.82 5.71
C HIS A 284 0.08 26.32 6.83
N GLU A 285 -0.47 25.44 7.66
CA GLU A 285 -1.28 25.83 8.82
C GLU A 285 -0.47 26.64 9.85
N LEU A 286 0.82 26.35 9.97
CA LEU A 286 1.75 27.05 10.87
C LEU A 286 2.36 28.31 10.26
N GLU A 287 2.25 28.54 8.95
CA GLU A 287 2.82 29.69 8.27
C GLU A 287 2.28 31.00 8.84
N GLY A 288 3.18 31.93 9.21
CA GLY A 288 2.82 33.24 9.76
C GLY A 288 2.30 33.21 11.20
N THR A 289 2.31 32.02 11.86
CA THR A 289 2.03 31.92 13.30
C THR A 289 3.31 32.03 14.13
N PRO A 290 3.24 32.46 15.41
CA PRO A 290 4.42 32.46 16.29
C PRO A 290 5.05 31.08 16.45
N GLU A 291 4.24 30.01 16.52
CA GLU A 291 4.69 28.64 16.62
C GLU A 291 5.43 28.19 15.35
N GLY A 292 5.03 28.72 14.18
CA GLY A 292 5.59 28.36 12.89
C GLY A 292 6.98 28.95 12.63
N GLU A 293 7.36 30.05 13.26
CA GLU A 293 8.68 30.67 13.06
C GLU A 293 9.83 29.74 13.51
N ASP A 294 9.60 28.94 14.57
CA ASP A 294 10.58 28.03 15.14
C ASP A 294 10.20 26.55 14.91
N ALA A 295 9.18 26.28 14.10
CA ALA A 295 8.70 24.91 13.89
C ALA A 295 9.71 24.06 13.12
N VAL A 296 10.05 22.89 13.70
CA VAL A 296 10.84 21.84 13.07
C VAL A 296 9.98 20.59 12.93
N ILE A 297 9.53 20.34 11.71
CA ILE A 297 8.68 19.21 11.35
C ILE A 297 9.57 18.11 10.79
N VAL A 298 9.56 16.93 11.42
CA VAL A 298 10.22 15.74 10.87
C VAL A 298 9.17 14.82 10.29
N VAL A 299 9.26 14.53 8.98
CA VAL A 299 8.41 13.56 8.28
C VAL A 299 9.19 12.30 7.92
N LEU A 300 8.66 11.13 8.25
CA LEU A 300 9.33 9.85 7.98
C LEU A 300 8.94 9.32 6.60
N LEU A 301 9.96 9.00 5.77
CA LEU A 301 9.83 8.38 4.45
C LEU A 301 10.16 6.89 4.55
N PRO A 302 9.15 5.99 4.61
CA PRO A 302 9.36 4.62 5.06
C PRO A 302 10.09 3.73 4.06
N ASP A 303 9.98 3.96 2.74
CA ASP A 303 10.57 3.07 1.75
C ASP A 303 10.91 3.73 0.41
N SER A 304 11.61 2.96 -0.45
CA SER A 304 12.01 3.38 -1.78
C SER A 304 10.88 3.23 -2.80
N GLY A 305 10.81 4.16 -3.76
CA GLY A 305 9.91 4.11 -4.91
C GLY A 305 10.19 3.00 -5.93
N ARG A 306 11.33 2.30 -5.83
CA ARG A 306 11.72 1.25 -6.78
C ARG A 306 10.72 0.10 -6.87
N GLY A 307 10.01 -0.20 -5.80
CA GLY A 307 8.97 -1.24 -5.78
C GLY A 307 7.63 -0.81 -6.40
N TYR A 308 7.51 0.43 -6.89
CA TYR A 308 6.25 1.04 -7.35
C TYR A 308 6.32 1.64 -8.75
N LEU A 309 7.37 1.31 -9.55
CA LEU A 309 7.58 1.87 -10.87
C LEU A 309 6.46 1.53 -11.86
N THR A 310 5.81 0.38 -11.69
CA THR A 310 4.67 -0.06 -12.51
C THR A 310 3.32 0.46 -12.02
N LYS A 311 3.30 1.25 -10.94
CA LYS A 311 2.09 1.82 -10.31
C LYS A 311 2.17 3.36 -10.29
N VAL A 312 2.46 3.98 -9.14
CA VAL A 312 2.45 5.44 -8.95
C VAL A 312 3.36 6.21 -9.92
N PHE A 313 4.39 5.58 -10.49
CA PHE A 313 5.27 6.18 -11.50
C PHE A 313 4.90 5.82 -12.95
N ASN A 314 3.86 5.02 -13.16
CA ASN A 314 3.35 4.64 -14.49
C ASN A 314 2.09 5.44 -14.82
N ASP A 315 2.17 6.23 -15.91
CA ASP A 315 1.09 7.10 -16.35
C ASP A 315 -0.15 6.32 -16.80
N ASP A 316 0.03 5.16 -17.43
CA ASP A 316 -1.09 4.31 -17.86
C ASP A 316 -1.83 3.74 -16.64
N TRP A 317 -1.09 3.31 -15.61
CA TRP A 317 -1.68 2.84 -14.36
C TRP A 317 -2.49 3.96 -13.68
N LEU A 318 -1.91 5.17 -13.53
CA LEU A 318 -2.64 6.31 -12.95
C LEU A 318 -3.91 6.63 -13.72
N SER A 319 -3.83 6.64 -15.06
CA SER A 319 -4.97 6.91 -15.94
C SER A 319 -6.08 5.85 -15.80
N GLN A 320 -5.71 4.56 -15.66
CA GLN A 320 -6.67 3.47 -15.44
C GLN A 320 -7.48 3.64 -14.15
N TYR A 321 -6.85 4.20 -13.12
CA TYR A 321 -7.49 4.50 -11.83
C TYR A 321 -8.08 5.92 -11.74
N GLY A 322 -8.04 6.68 -12.84
CA GLY A 322 -8.63 8.03 -12.92
C GLY A 322 -7.82 9.13 -12.24
N PHE A 323 -6.54 8.89 -11.93
CA PHE A 323 -5.69 9.90 -11.33
C PHE A 323 -5.09 10.86 -12.36
N PRO A 324 -4.89 12.14 -11.99
CA PRO A 324 -4.22 13.11 -12.85
C PRO A 324 -2.78 12.69 -13.16
N VAL A 325 -2.37 12.88 -14.42
CA VAL A 325 -0.99 12.70 -14.86
C VAL A 325 -0.41 14.06 -15.21
N ASP A 326 0.72 14.44 -14.59
CA ASP A 326 1.35 15.73 -14.79
C ASP A 326 1.76 15.96 -16.26
N GLY A 327 1.42 17.12 -16.80
CA GLY A 327 1.74 17.53 -18.17
C GLY A 327 0.83 16.93 -19.24
N ALA A 328 -0.13 16.11 -18.88
CA ALA A 328 -1.22 15.72 -19.73
C ALA A 328 -2.40 16.68 -19.46
N GLU A 329 -2.58 17.70 -20.30
CA GLU A 329 -3.91 18.21 -20.64
C GLU A 329 -4.67 17.10 -21.38
N ARG A 330 -4.87 15.95 -20.73
CA ARG A 330 -5.94 15.04 -21.15
C ARG A 330 -7.18 15.63 -20.53
N PRO A 331 -8.13 16.13 -21.33
CA PRO A 331 -9.44 16.42 -20.80
C PRO A 331 -9.91 15.13 -20.14
N VAL A 332 -10.36 15.24 -18.88
CA VAL A 332 -11.09 14.14 -18.23
C VAL A 332 -12.26 13.86 -19.17
N GLN A 333 -12.10 12.84 -20.02
CA GLN A 333 -13.18 12.45 -20.91
C GLN A 333 -14.30 11.92 -20.04
N THR A 334 -15.35 12.69 -19.93
CA THR A 334 -16.57 12.20 -19.28
C THR A 334 -17.13 11.04 -20.12
N VAL A 335 -17.85 10.13 -19.47
CA VAL A 335 -18.58 9.06 -20.17
C VAL A 335 -19.40 9.63 -21.34
N GLY A 336 -19.99 10.82 -21.15
CA GLY A 336 -20.72 11.52 -22.22
C GLY A 336 -19.83 11.97 -23.39
N GLU A 337 -18.55 12.30 -23.17
CA GLU A 337 -17.60 12.63 -24.24
C GLU A 337 -17.11 11.40 -24.98
N VAL A 338 -16.87 10.29 -24.26
CA VAL A 338 -16.55 8.99 -24.85
C VAL A 338 -17.71 8.51 -25.71
N LEU A 339 -18.95 8.62 -25.23
CA LEU A 339 -20.15 8.25 -25.97
C LEU A 339 -20.35 9.13 -27.22
N ARG A 340 -20.06 10.45 -27.12
CA ARG A 340 -20.13 11.37 -28.29
C ARG A 340 -18.99 11.13 -29.30
N GLY A 341 -17.85 10.62 -28.85
CA GLY A 341 -16.71 10.28 -29.71
C GLY A 341 -16.83 8.91 -30.38
N LYS A 342 -17.85 8.10 -30.06
CA LYS A 342 -18.17 6.90 -30.83
C LYS A 342 -18.57 7.34 -32.23
N ASP A 343 -17.72 7.08 -33.22
CA ASP A 343 -18.09 7.17 -34.62
C ASP A 343 -19.38 6.38 -34.79
N GLY A 344 -20.44 6.98 -35.40
CA GLY A 344 -21.82 6.46 -35.46
C GLY A 344 -22.01 5.10 -36.14
N ARG A 345 -21.04 4.20 -36.01
CA ARG A 345 -21.04 2.82 -36.51
C ARG A 345 -21.58 1.81 -35.51
N LEU A 346 -21.60 2.17 -34.21
CA LEU A 346 -22.14 1.31 -33.18
C LEU A 346 -23.54 1.78 -32.79
N PRO A 347 -24.49 0.86 -32.56
CA PRO A 347 -25.77 1.19 -31.98
C PRO A 347 -25.60 1.80 -30.58
N ASP A 348 -26.60 2.48 -30.05
CA ASP A 348 -26.58 3.10 -28.72
C ASP A 348 -26.24 2.08 -27.64
N LEU A 349 -26.64 0.84 -27.80
CA LEU A 349 -26.31 -0.29 -26.93
C LEU A 349 -26.12 -1.55 -27.78
N VAL A 350 -24.92 -2.14 -27.74
CA VAL A 350 -24.66 -3.51 -28.20
C VAL A 350 -25.10 -4.47 -27.11
N HIS A 351 -26.04 -5.34 -27.35
CA HIS A 351 -26.66 -6.21 -26.39
C HIS A 351 -27.09 -7.56 -26.98
N THR A 352 -27.45 -8.50 -26.12
CA THR A 352 -28.09 -9.78 -26.47
C THR A 352 -29.26 -10.04 -25.52
N HIS A 353 -30.11 -10.99 -25.87
CA HIS A 353 -31.27 -11.34 -25.07
C HIS A 353 -31.11 -12.71 -24.38
N PRO A 354 -31.83 -12.95 -23.26
CA PRO A 354 -31.68 -14.20 -22.50
C PRO A 354 -32.02 -15.46 -23.29
N ASN A 355 -32.91 -15.35 -24.27
CA ASN A 355 -33.41 -16.44 -25.12
C ASN A 355 -32.61 -16.63 -26.41
N GLU A 356 -31.66 -15.77 -26.70
CA GLU A 356 -30.73 -15.96 -27.81
C GLU A 356 -29.73 -17.06 -27.51
N THR A 357 -29.17 -17.67 -28.55
CA THR A 357 -28.16 -18.72 -28.39
C THR A 357 -26.77 -18.13 -28.20
N ILE A 358 -25.86 -18.94 -27.64
CA ILE A 358 -24.45 -18.56 -27.55
C ILE A 358 -23.86 -18.24 -28.94
N ALA A 359 -24.29 -18.96 -29.99
CA ALA A 359 -23.85 -18.66 -31.36
C ALA A 359 -24.24 -17.27 -31.82
N GLU A 360 -25.48 -16.84 -31.55
CA GLU A 360 -25.97 -15.49 -31.85
C GLU A 360 -25.22 -14.42 -31.05
N ALA A 361 -25.02 -14.65 -29.78
CA ALA A 361 -24.24 -13.75 -28.92
C ALA A 361 -22.79 -13.59 -29.40
N VAL A 362 -22.13 -14.68 -29.80
CA VAL A 362 -20.78 -14.64 -30.40
C VAL A 362 -20.77 -13.86 -31.71
N ALA A 363 -21.79 -14.04 -32.55
CA ALA A 363 -21.91 -13.30 -33.83
C ALA A 363 -22.04 -11.78 -33.59
N ILE A 364 -22.83 -11.35 -32.59
CA ILE A 364 -22.95 -9.94 -32.17
C ILE A 364 -21.61 -9.37 -31.67
N LEU A 365 -20.91 -10.11 -30.80
CA LEU A 365 -19.59 -9.68 -30.31
C LEU A 365 -18.59 -9.46 -31.45
N GLN A 366 -18.60 -10.34 -32.45
CA GLN A 366 -17.74 -10.26 -33.65
C GLN A 366 -18.15 -9.12 -34.59
N GLU A 367 -19.44 -8.98 -34.87
CA GLU A 367 -19.97 -7.96 -35.77
C GLU A 367 -19.62 -6.55 -35.32
N TYR A 368 -19.78 -6.30 -34.01
CA TYR A 368 -19.53 -4.98 -33.43
C TYR A 368 -18.11 -4.83 -32.84
N ALA A 369 -17.27 -5.86 -32.95
CA ALA A 369 -15.88 -5.89 -32.39
C ALA A 369 -15.83 -5.48 -30.93
N VAL A 370 -16.76 -5.97 -30.10
CA VAL A 370 -16.83 -5.75 -28.66
C VAL A 370 -16.49 -7.05 -27.93
N SER A 371 -15.80 -6.93 -26.77
CA SER A 371 -15.38 -8.09 -25.99
C SER A 371 -16.39 -8.51 -24.91
N GLN A 372 -17.40 -7.67 -24.67
CA GLN A 372 -18.48 -7.95 -23.71
C GLN A 372 -19.73 -7.11 -24.03
N MET A 373 -20.87 -7.61 -23.61
CA MET A 373 -22.14 -6.89 -23.75
C MET A 373 -23.14 -7.30 -22.66
N PRO A 374 -24.09 -6.41 -22.30
CA PRO A 374 -25.17 -6.75 -21.37
C PRO A 374 -26.17 -7.71 -22.02
N VAL A 375 -26.81 -8.50 -21.15
CA VAL A 375 -27.99 -9.31 -21.49
C VAL A 375 -29.21 -8.55 -20.99
N VAL A 376 -30.11 -8.16 -21.92
CA VAL A 376 -31.26 -7.31 -21.60
C VAL A 376 -32.60 -8.01 -21.96
N ARG A 377 -33.65 -7.67 -21.22
CA ARG A 377 -34.99 -8.25 -21.43
C ARG A 377 -35.82 -7.51 -22.48
N ALA A 378 -35.47 -6.27 -22.77
CA ALA A 378 -36.20 -5.41 -23.69
C ALA A 378 -35.28 -4.75 -24.71
N GLU A 379 -35.83 -4.30 -25.82
CA GLU A 379 -35.10 -3.49 -26.80
C GLU A 379 -34.77 -2.09 -26.23
N PRO A 380 -33.61 -1.49 -26.62
CA PRO A 380 -33.29 -0.11 -26.25
C PRO A 380 -34.38 0.91 -26.68
N PRO A 381 -34.63 1.91 -25.79
CA PRO A 381 -33.92 2.30 -24.59
C PRO A 381 -34.26 1.44 -23.38
N VAL A 382 -33.27 0.87 -22.70
CA VAL A 382 -33.42 -0.01 -21.52
C VAL A 382 -33.19 0.75 -20.23
N VAL A 383 -33.87 0.32 -19.16
CA VAL A 383 -33.61 0.75 -17.79
C VAL A 383 -32.76 -0.28 -17.04
N ALA A 384 -32.07 0.13 -15.98
CA ALA A 384 -31.14 -0.75 -15.26
C ALA A 384 -31.77 -2.07 -14.79
N ALA A 385 -33.06 -2.07 -14.42
CA ALA A 385 -33.81 -3.26 -14.00
C ALA A 385 -34.04 -4.29 -15.14
N GLU A 386 -33.84 -3.92 -16.37
CA GLU A 386 -33.97 -4.78 -17.55
C GLU A 386 -32.67 -5.46 -17.95
N VAL A 387 -31.53 -5.03 -17.35
CA VAL A 387 -30.24 -5.68 -17.50
C VAL A 387 -30.20 -6.87 -16.54
N VAL A 388 -30.25 -8.08 -17.08
CA VAL A 388 -30.37 -9.32 -16.30
C VAL A 388 -29.08 -10.10 -16.18
N GLY A 389 -28.06 -9.76 -16.98
CA GLY A 389 -26.78 -10.42 -16.99
C GLY A 389 -25.77 -9.73 -17.88
N SER A 390 -24.65 -10.39 -18.07
CA SER A 390 -23.61 -10.00 -18.99
C SER A 390 -22.96 -11.22 -19.63
N VAL A 391 -22.46 -11.09 -20.85
CA VAL A 391 -21.64 -12.07 -21.54
C VAL A 391 -20.33 -11.44 -21.97
N SER A 392 -19.24 -12.20 -21.88
CA SER A 392 -17.94 -11.78 -22.40
C SER A 392 -17.36 -12.86 -23.31
N GLU A 393 -16.59 -12.44 -24.32
CA GLU A 393 -15.89 -13.33 -25.24
C GLU A 393 -15.09 -14.41 -24.49
N ARG A 394 -14.33 -13.99 -23.48
CA ARG A 394 -13.50 -14.89 -22.68
C ARG A 394 -14.33 -15.95 -21.96
N ALA A 395 -15.41 -15.54 -21.29
CA ALA A 395 -16.25 -16.47 -20.54
C ALA A 395 -16.93 -17.49 -21.46
N LEU A 396 -17.43 -17.02 -22.61
CA LEU A 396 -18.04 -17.91 -23.59
C LEU A 396 -17.03 -18.89 -24.20
N LEU A 397 -15.81 -18.44 -24.50
CA LEU A 397 -14.74 -19.32 -24.99
C LEU A 397 -14.38 -20.38 -23.94
N ASP A 398 -14.19 -20.01 -22.68
CA ASP A 398 -13.88 -20.96 -21.62
C ASP A 398 -14.96 -22.04 -21.48
N LEU A 399 -16.24 -21.66 -21.52
CA LEU A 399 -17.37 -22.60 -21.45
C LEU A 399 -17.43 -23.56 -22.64
N LEU A 400 -17.17 -23.05 -23.83
CA LEU A 400 -17.15 -23.84 -25.06
C LEU A 400 -15.95 -24.80 -25.10
N PHE A 401 -14.76 -24.35 -24.70
CA PHE A 401 -13.54 -25.17 -24.66
C PHE A 401 -13.60 -26.26 -23.60
N THR A 402 -14.22 -26.00 -22.47
CA THR A 402 -14.41 -27.00 -21.40
C THR A 402 -15.55 -27.96 -21.70
N GLY A 403 -16.34 -27.71 -22.74
CA GLY A 403 -17.51 -28.52 -23.10
C GLY A 403 -18.69 -28.35 -22.12
N THR A 404 -18.66 -27.32 -21.28
CA THR A 404 -19.71 -26.98 -20.31
C THR A 404 -20.91 -26.32 -20.99
N ALA A 405 -20.70 -25.67 -22.13
CA ALA A 405 -21.73 -25.07 -22.94
C ALA A 405 -21.61 -25.49 -24.43
N ARG A 406 -22.69 -25.34 -25.15
CA ARG A 406 -22.77 -25.56 -26.61
C ARG A 406 -23.23 -24.28 -27.28
N LEU A 407 -22.87 -24.09 -28.54
CA LEU A 407 -23.29 -22.94 -29.32
C LEU A 407 -24.84 -22.79 -29.48
N THR A 408 -25.57 -23.88 -29.28
CA THR A 408 -27.04 -23.94 -29.32
C THR A 408 -27.72 -23.64 -28.00
N ASP A 409 -26.94 -23.55 -26.89
CA ASP A 409 -27.52 -23.30 -25.58
C ASP A 409 -27.94 -21.84 -25.43
N SER A 410 -28.95 -21.60 -24.60
CA SER A 410 -29.45 -20.25 -24.32
C SER A 410 -28.45 -19.41 -23.55
N VAL A 411 -28.33 -18.14 -23.88
CA VAL A 411 -27.53 -17.15 -23.15
C VAL A 411 -27.88 -17.12 -21.66
N SER A 412 -29.17 -17.25 -21.33
CA SER A 412 -29.64 -17.22 -19.93
C SER A 412 -29.07 -18.35 -19.05
N GLU A 413 -28.63 -19.45 -19.64
CA GLU A 413 -28.05 -20.59 -18.88
C GLU A 413 -26.58 -20.38 -18.53
N HIS A 414 -25.91 -19.45 -19.23
CA HIS A 414 -24.46 -19.26 -19.19
C HIS A 414 -24.00 -17.82 -18.98
N MET A 415 -24.92 -16.87 -18.84
CA MET A 415 -24.59 -15.47 -18.58
C MET A 415 -24.06 -15.28 -17.14
N SER A 416 -23.17 -14.33 -16.99
CA SER A 416 -22.72 -13.83 -15.69
C SER A 416 -23.76 -12.86 -15.09
N PRO A 417 -23.75 -12.61 -13.76
CA PRO A 417 -24.54 -11.54 -13.15
C PRO A 417 -24.32 -10.19 -13.87
N PRO A 418 -25.28 -9.27 -13.81
CA PRO A 418 -25.09 -7.93 -14.36
C PRO A 418 -23.85 -7.28 -13.76
N LEU A 419 -23.09 -6.58 -14.58
CA LEU A 419 -22.01 -5.73 -14.09
C LEU A 419 -22.62 -4.59 -13.26
N PRO A 420 -21.97 -4.18 -12.14
CA PRO A 420 -22.44 -3.12 -11.27
C PRO A 420 -22.50 -1.76 -11.98
#